data_d6a6dde689526c40c7b1c63bb638aa62
#
_entry.id   d6a6dde689526c40c7b1c63bb638aa62
#
_cell.length_a   1.000
_cell.length_b   1.000
_cell.length_c   1.000
_cell.angle_alpha   90.00
_cell.angle_beta   90.00
_cell.angle_gamma   90.00
#
_symmetry.space_group_name_H-M   'P 1'
#
loop_
_entity.id
_entity.type
_entity.pdbx_description
1 polymer ?
#
loop_
_entity_poly.entity_id
_entity_poly.type
_entity_poly.pdbx_seq_one_letter_code
_entity_poly.pdbx_strand_id
1 'polypeptide(L)'
;MIPVGITANNFYFYEKKRLNRFINPLIAFAGGLLFWTAWPVSPLTFLLFVAFVPLLWLEAKVESRKKFFGLTYITMFTWNVATTWWIWNASAPGAVAAFLANSLLMCLPWLGYKIAKKWLGTSGGLMALAAFWMCFEHIHLQDWGLSWPWLTLGNAFATHPEWVQWYEYTGTSGGTLWVLLVNMLLFLYIKETMTGNAGRNYKRLFIAVLSLALPVLLSKFAFQPPLKKSQASLQPVVIVQPNIDPYQKVSDATGSFEAQLQKLIAISESQLNEQAALLVWPETALYMGSGIDEQNMKGNFFLNPLWDFLKRHPKLTLFTGIESYRQLDHPTKYTKAFEGHFFESYNGSALLDSNGAYAFYHKSMLVPGVETLPWFLKFIDSWFEKFGGTTAGYAKQEDRNVLIEKNGYRIAPSICYESIYGEFMRNYVQHGANLVCIITNDGWWKKTPGHKQHMNYARLRAIETRTWVVRSANTGISCFIDPYGNVINPQPYNTAAAIQLTVPVNGTIKTFYTRYGDLLSKLMTGISILLLGWVMGLKARNKFFKKKFPALEIKE
;
A
#
# COMPACT_ATOMS: atom_id res chain seq x y z
N MET A 1 26.59 -31.10 40.94
CA MET A 1 27.58 -30.31 41.70
C MET A 1 27.32 -28.83 41.45
N ILE A 2 26.89 -28.09 42.47
CA ILE A 2 26.72 -26.63 42.43
C ILE A 2 28.12 -26.04 42.69
N PRO A 3 28.62 -25.09 41.83
CA PRO A 3 29.88 -24.47 42.08
C PRO A 3 29.85 -23.68 43.40
N VAL A 4 30.72 -24.03 44.31
CA VAL A 4 30.92 -23.35 45.60
C VAL A 4 31.41 -21.93 45.30
N GLY A 5 30.59 -20.90 45.64
CA GLY A 5 30.96 -19.48 45.49
C GLY A 5 29.89 -18.55 44.95
N ILE A 6 28.68 -19.04 44.59
CA ILE A 6 27.58 -18.18 44.11
C ILE A 6 26.74 -17.77 45.33
N THR A 7 26.77 -16.49 45.71
CA THR A 7 25.83 -15.95 46.71
C THR A 7 24.39 -16.00 46.18
N ALA A 8 23.40 -16.12 47.05
CA ALA A 8 21.97 -16.18 46.68
C ALA A 8 21.56 -15.02 45.73
N ASN A 9 22.15 -13.84 45.90
CA ASN A 9 21.96 -12.69 45.00
C ASN A 9 22.50 -12.95 43.59
N ASN A 10 23.70 -13.58 43.48
CA ASN A 10 24.28 -13.91 42.16
C ASN A 10 23.46 -14.99 41.44
N PHE A 11 22.95 -15.97 42.17
CA PHE A 11 22.09 -17.01 41.61
C PHE A 11 20.76 -16.43 41.10
N TYR A 12 20.11 -15.55 41.87
CA TYR A 12 18.89 -14.84 41.47
C TYR A 12 19.12 -13.94 40.23
N PHE A 13 20.22 -13.22 40.16
CA PHE A 13 20.60 -12.43 38.98
C PHE A 13 20.86 -13.32 37.75
N TYR A 14 21.49 -14.47 37.94
CA TYR A 14 21.76 -15.41 36.86
C TYR A 14 20.48 -16.05 36.31
N GLU A 15 19.58 -16.50 37.17
CA GLU A 15 18.27 -17.02 36.79
C GLU A 15 17.39 -15.96 36.09
N LYS A 16 17.32 -14.74 36.63
CA LYS A 16 16.61 -13.63 36.03
C LYS A 16 17.16 -13.28 34.62
N LYS A 17 18.49 -13.31 34.46
CA LYS A 17 19.16 -13.09 33.18
C LYS A 17 18.88 -14.22 32.19
N ARG A 18 18.86 -15.46 32.66
CA ARG A 18 18.52 -16.65 31.88
C ARG A 18 17.05 -16.62 31.44
N LEU A 19 16.12 -16.32 32.33
CA LEU A 19 14.70 -16.22 32.06
C LEU A 19 14.39 -15.11 31.04
N ASN A 20 14.99 -13.92 31.19
CA ASN A 20 14.84 -12.81 30.26
C ASN A 20 15.39 -13.12 28.85
N ARG A 21 16.29 -14.08 28.70
CA ARG A 21 16.82 -14.53 27.42
C ARG A 21 15.74 -15.20 26.55
N PHE A 22 14.75 -15.87 27.17
CA PHE A 22 13.65 -16.53 26.50
C PHE A 22 12.39 -15.66 26.45
N ILE A 23 12.08 -14.92 27.50
CA ILE A 23 10.86 -14.10 27.61
C ILE A 23 10.91 -12.92 26.64
N ASN A 24 12.03 -12.22 26.48
CA ASN A 24 12.10 -11.05 25.61
C ASN A 24 11.83 -11.38 24.12
N PRO A 25 12.41 -12.43 23.51
CA PRO A 25 12.02 -12.84 22.15
C PRO A 25 10.55 -13.25 22.03
N LEU A 26 9.98 -13.90 23.05
CA LEU A 26 8.56 -14.28 23.06
C LEU A 26 7.64 -13.04 23.08
N ILE A 27 7.98 -12.03 23.89
CA ILE A 27 7.25 -10.73 23.90
C ILE A 27 7.36 -10.03 22.53
N ALA A 28 8.55 -10.06 21.92
CA ALA A 28 8.76 -9.48 20.59
C ALA A 28 7.91 -10.21 19.52
N PHE A 29 7.91 -11.54 19.55
CA PHE A 29 7.08 -12.36 18.66
C PHE A 29 5.59 -12.08 18.86
N ALA A 30 5.12 -12.06 20.12
CA ALA A 30 3.73 -11.73 20.46
C ALA A 30 3.34 -10.31 19.99
N GLY A 31 4.26 -9.33 20.07
CA GLY A 31 4.08 -8.00 19.50
C GLY A 31 3.84 -8.02 17.99
N GLY A 32 4.61 -8.84 17.25
CA GLY A 32 4.40 -9.04 15.81
C GLY A 32 3.04 -9.67 15.48
N LEU A 33 2.59 -10.63 16.31
CA LEU A 33 1.26 -11.24 16.17
C LEU A 33 0.13 -10.25 16.47
N LEU A 34 0.31 -9.31 17.41
CA LEU A 34 -0.68 -8.24 17.65
C LEU A 34 -0.89 -7.36 16.42
N PHE A 35 0.18 -6.99 15.72
CA PHE A 35 0.06 -6.27 14.46
C PHE A 35 -0.68 -7.09 13.39
N TRP A 36 -0.36 -8.37 13.25
CA TRP A 36 -1.02 -9.26 12.31
C TRP A 36 -2.51 -9.43 12.62
N THR A 37 -2.86 -9.70 13.88
CA THR A 37 -4.27 -9.88 14.29
C THR A 37 -5.09 -8.61 14.15
N ALA A 38 -4.46 -7.43 14.17
CA ALA A 38 -5.12 -6.14 13.95
C ALA A 38 -5.28 -5.78 12.46
N TRP A 39 -4.64 -6.53 11.54
CA TRP A 39 -4.57 -6.16 10.13
C TRP A 39 -5.83 -6.60 9.36
N PRO A 40 -6.26 -5.86 8.30
CA PRO A 40 -7.33 -6.36 7.42
C PRO A 40 -6.96 -7.75 6.85
N VAL A 41 -7.83 -8.70 6.90
CA VAL A 41 -9.28 -8.80 7.05
C VAL A 41 -9.72 -9.32 8.44
N SER A 42 -8.94 -9.06 9.46
CA SER A 42 -9.31 -9.42 10.83
C SER A 42 -10.37 -8.44 11.37
N PRO A 43 -11.30 -8.88 12.22
CA PRO A 43 -12.21 -7.98 12.93
C PRO A 43 -11.57 -7.30 14.14
N LEU A 44 -10.30 -7.61 14.45
CA LEU A 44 -9.62 -7.17 15.66
C LEU A 44 -8.75 -5.92 15.43
N THR A 45 -9.11 -5.06 14.49
CA THR A 45 -8.35 -3.84 14.13
C THR A 45 -8.04 -2.95 15.34
N PHE A 46 -8.89 -2.94 16.36
CA PHE A 46 -8.66 -2.18 17.60
C PHE A 46 -7.38 -2.61 18.36
N LEU A 47 -6.88 -3.83 18.17
CA LEU A 47 -5.62 -4.30 18.78
C LEU A 47 -4.40 -3.51 18.28
N LEU A 48 -4.51 -2.83 17.15
CA LEU A 48 -3.45 -1.98 16.63
C LEU A 48 -3.08 -0.85 17.63
N PHE A 49 -4.05 -0.40 18.42
CA PHE A 49 -3.82 0.65 19.42
C PHE A 49 -3.00 0.20 20.64
N VAL A 50 -2.68 -1.08 20.74
CA VAL A 50 -1.79 -1.63 21.77
C VAL A 50 -0.58 -2.37 21.19
N ALA A 51 -0.47 -2.50 19.87
CA ALA A 51 0.52 -3.33 19.21
C ALA A 51 1.97 -2.83 19.36
N PHE A 52 2.18 -1.54 19.58
CA PHE A 52 3.51 -0.96 19.86
C PHE A 52 3.94 -1.13 21.33
N VAL A 53 3.01 -1.35 22.26
CA VAL A 53 3.30 -1.42 23.70
C VAL A 53 4.32 -2.49 24.07
N PRO A 54 4.26 -3.74 23.54
CA PRO A 54 5.27 -4.75 23.83
C PRO A 54 6.69 -4.32 23.48
N LEU A 55 6.85 -3.67 22.31
CA LEU A 55 8.16 -3.25 21.86
C LEU A 55 8.69 -2.01 22.62
N LEU A 56 7.80 -1.07 22.98
CA LEU A 56 8.11 0.05 23.87
C LEU A 56 8.53 -0.43 25.26
N TRP A 57 7.89 -1.49 25.76
CA TRP A 57 8.24 -2.14 27.00
C TRP A 57 9.61 -2.82 26.95
N LEU A 58 9.91 -3.54 25.87
CA LEU A 58 11.21 -4.17 25.65
C LEU A 58 12.33 -3.12 25.56
N GLU A 59 12.06 -1.99 24.89
CA GLU A 59 13.01 -0.88 24.78
C GLU A 59 13.36 -0.30 26.16
N ALA A 60 12.38 -0.18 27.05
CA ALA A 60 12.60 0.32 28.40
C ALA A 60 13.44 -0.64 29.28
N LYS A 61 13.41 -1.95 28.98
CA LYS A 61 14.12 -3.00 29.75
C LYS A 61 15.51 -3.35 29.18
N VAL A 62 15.70 -3.20 27.87
CA VAL A 62 16.89 -3.67 27.17
C VAL A 62 17.81 -2.51 26.84
N GLU A 63 18.91 -2.36 27.58
CA GLU A 63 19.89 -1.30 27.38
C GLU A 63 20.68 -1.45 26.07
N SER A 64 21.09 -2.69 25.75
CA SER A 64 21.90 -2.98 24.58
C SER A 64 21.17 -2.70 23.27
N ARG A 65 21.70 -1.78 22.46
CA ARG A 65 21.16 -1.43 21.14
C ARG A 65 21.09 -2.64 20.20
N LYS A 66 22.14 -3.49 20.21
CA LYS A 66 22.17 -4.69 19.35
C LYS A 66 21.09 -5.69 19.74
N LYS A 67 20.88 -5.93 21.04
CA LYS A 67 19.80 -6.82 21.52
C LYS A 67 18.44 -6.25 21.21
N PHE A 68 18.22 -4.96 21.43
CA PHE A 68 16.96 -4.29 21.12
C PHE A 68 16.66 -4.34 19.61
N PHE A 69 17.69 -4.10 18.76
CA PHE A 69 17.53 -4.24 17.31
C PHE A 69 17.06 -5.65 16.92
N GLY A 70 17.67 -6.71 17.48
CA GLY A 70 17.24 -8.08 17.20
C GLY A 70 15.80 -8.36 17.62
N LEU A 71 15.35 -7.83 18.78
CA LEU A 71 13.97 -7.97 19.25
C LEU A 71 13.00 -7.20 18.35
N THR A 72 13.37 -5.97 17.93
CA THR A 72 12.59 -5.19 16.96
C THR A 72 12.46 -5.94 15.65
N TYR A 73 13.56 -6.52 15.15
CA TYR A 73 13.54 -7.31 13.92
C TYR A 73 12.62 -8.53 14.03
N ILE A 74 12.63 -9.25 15.15
CA ILE A 74 11.67 -10.35 15.39
C ILE A 74 10.24 -9.86 15.29
N THR A 75 9.91 -8.73 15.93
CA THR A 75 8.54 -8.16 15.87
C THR A 75 8.15 -7.80 14.44
N MET A 76 9.00 -7.05 13.72
CA MET A 76 8.71 -6.59 12.35
C MET A 76 8.66 -7.76 11.37
N PHE A 77 9.57 -8.73 11.50
CA PHE A 77 9.59 -9.92 10.65
C PHE A 77 8.33 -10.78 10.86
N THR A 78 7.94 -11.01 12.11
CA THR A 78 6.69 -11.73 12.42
C THR A 78 5.49 -11.03 11.80
N TRP A 79 5.38 -9.72 11.95
CA TRP A 79 4.32 -8.93 11.36
C TRP A 79 4.30 -9.04 9.83
N ASN A 80 5.44 -8.82 9.17
CA ASN A 80 5.56 -8.89 7.71
C ASN A 80 5.13 -10.28 7.20
N VAL A 81 5.73 -11.35 7.72
CA VAL A 81 5.44 -12.71 7.27
C VAL A 81 3.98 -13.08 7.53
N ALA A 82 3.49 -12.90 8.75
CA ALA A 82 2.13 -13.30 9.10
C ALA A 82 1.06 -12.54 8.29
N THR A 83 1.32 -11.29 7.91
CA THR A 83 0.35 -10.44 7.21
C THR A 83 0.41 -10.59 5.69
N THR A 84 1.61 -10.82 5.13
CA THR A 84 1.85 -10.76 3.68
C THR A 84 2.43 -12.05 3.09
N TRP A 85 2.36 -13.18 3.81
CA TRP A 85 2.85 -14.49 3.34
C TRP A 85 2.33 -14.89 1.96
N TRP A 86 1.17 -14.41 1.58
CA TRP A 86 0.51 -14.72 0.31
C TRP A 86 1.28 -14.22 -0.93
N ILE A 87 2.22 -13.26 -0.77
CA ILE A 87 3.11 -12.82 -1.86
C ILE A 87 3.93 -14.01 -2.41
N TRP A 88 4.18 -15.02 -1.57
CA TRP A 88 4.87 -16.25 -1.97
C TRP A 88 4.25 -16.89 -3.22
N ASN A 89 2.93 -16.82 -3.35
CA ASN A 89 2.24 -17.38 -4.51
C ASN A 89 2.57 -16.66 -5.82
N ALA A 90 2.85 -15.36 -5.77
CA ALA A 90 3.22 -14.59 -6.96
C ALA A 90 4.72 -14.73 -7.30
N SER A 91 5.58 -14.68 -6.28
CA SER A 91 7.03 -14.81 -6.44
C SER A 91 7.66 -15.23 -5.11
N ALA A 92 8.15 -16.47 -5.02
CA ALA A 92 8.80 -16.95 -3.80
C ALA A 92 10.08 -16.17 -3.47
N PRO A 93 11.02 -15.90 -4.41
CA PRO A 93 12.20 -15.08 -4.13
C PRO A 93 11.83 -13.64 -3.77
N GLY A 94 10.86 -13.05 -4.47
CA GLY A 94 10.35 -11.70 -4.17
C GLY A 94 9.74 -11.61 -2.78
N ALA A 95 9.00 -12.63 -2.34
CA ALA A 95 8.43 -12.70 -1.00
C ALA A 95 9.51 -12.72 0.09
N VAL A 96 10.52 -13.59 -0.06
CA VAL A 96 11.64 -13.66 0.90
C VAL A 96 12.37 -12.32 0.98
N ALA A 97 12.70 -11.73 -0.17
CA ALA A 97 13.35 -10.43 -0.22
C ALA A 97 12.51 -9.33 0.46
N ALA A 98 11.19 -9.30 0.19
CA ALA A 98 10.28 -8.33 0.80
C ALA A 98 10.20 -8.52 2.32
N PHE A 99 10.07 -9.76 2.83
CA PHE A 99 10.00 -10.02 4.27
C PHE A 99 11.28 -9.59 5.00
N LEU A 100 12.45 -9.93 4.45
CA LEU A 100 13.72 -9.60 5.07
C LEU A 100 14.02 -8.10 5.00
N ALA A 101 13.90 -7.51 3.81
CA ALA A 101 14.26 -6.11 3.58
C ALA A 101 13.29 -5.15 4.29
N ASN A 102 11.98 -5.35 4.14
CA ASN A 102 11.00 -4.47 4.78
C ASN A 102 11.10 -4.52 6.31
N SER A 103 11.25 -5.73 6.89
CA SER A 103 11.44 -5.87 8.34
C SER A 103 12.70 -5.15 8.84
N LEU A 104 13.78 -5.18 8.05
CA LEU A 104 15.03 -4.47 8.37
C LEU A 104 14.82 -2.95 8.32
N LEU A 105 14.17 -2.45 7.27
CA LEU A 105 13.86 -1.02 7.11
C LEU A 105 12.95 -0.52 8.24
N MET A 106 11.94 -1.29 8.64
CA MET A 106 11.06 -0.97 9.77
C MET A 106 11.78 -0.90 11.13
N CYS A 107 13.00 -1.42 11.26
CA CYS A 107 13.80 -1.25 12.45
C CYS A 107 14.46 0.15 12.56
N LEU A 108 14.59 0.89 11.46
CA LEU A 108 15.26 2.20 11.44
C LEU A 108 14.60 3.25 12.33
N PRO A 109 13.28 3.44 12.31
CA PRO A 109 12.56 4.35 13.23
C PRO A 109 12.83 4.03 14.69
N TRP A 110 12.89 2.76 15.06
CA TRP A 110 13.15 2.32 16.43
C TRP A 110 14.59 2.57 16.88
N LEU A 111 15.55 2.41 15.98
CA LEU A 111 16.94 2.81 16.26
C LEU A 111 17.06 4.33 16.47
N GLY A 112 16.39 5.10 15.62
CA GLY A 112 16.27 6.55 15.75
C GLY A 112 15.67 6.94 17.10
N TYR A 113 14.57 6.32 17.49
CA TYR A 113 13.92 6.49 18.78
C TYR A 113 14.89 6.24 19.96
N LYS A 114 15.56 5.08 19.98
CA LYS A 114 16.48 4.74 21.05
C LYS A 114 17.67 5.70 21.17
N ILE A 115 18.10 6.27 20.05
CA ILE A 115 19.13 7.29 20.02
C ILE A 115 18.59 8.64 20.53
N ALA A 116 17.42 9.07 20.03
CA ALA A 116 16.81 10.35 20.39
C ALA A 116 16.40 10.39 21.88
N LYS A 117 15.85 9.29 22.40
CA LYS A 117 15.44 9.16 23.80
C LYS A 117 16.58 9.44 24.79
N LYS A 118 17.82 9.09 24.45
CA LYS A 118 18.99 9.39 25.30
C LYS A 118 19.16 10.89 25.55
N TRP A 119 18.75 11.74 24.57
CA TRP A 119 18.94 13.19 24.64
C TRP A 119 17.66 13.93 25.02
N LEU A 120 16.49 13.40 24.64
CA LEU A 120 15.18 14.04 24.78
C LEU A 120 14.36 13.49 25.96
N GLY A 121 14.88 12.48 26.67
CA GLY A 121 14.10 11.75 27.67
C GLY A 121 12.97 10.92 27.06
N THR A 122 12.13 10.33 27.89
CA THR A 122 11.09 9.39 27.45
C THR A 122 10.04 10.06 26.53
N SER A 123 9.47 11.19 26.95
CA SER A 123 8.39 11.85 26.18
C SER A 123 8.90 12.40 24.85
N GLY A 124 10.04 13.11 24.86
CA GLY A 124 10.65 13.60 23.60
C GLY A 124 11.09 12.48 22.68
N GLY A 125 11.58 11.36 23.23
CA GLY A 125 11.90 10.16 22.47
C GLY A 125 10.68 9.57 21.77
N LEU A 126 9.53 9.47 22.45
CA LEU A 126 8.28 8.98 21.85
C LEU A 126 7.80 9.88 20.72
N MET A 127 7.88 11.21 20.87
CA MET A 127 7.58 12.14 19.78
C MET A 127 8.53 11.94 18.58
N ALA A 128 9.81 11.70 18.85
CA ALA A 128 10.79 11.37 17.81
C ALA A 128 10.46 10.03 17.11
N LEU A 129 9.95 9.02 17.86
CA LEU A 129 9.49 7.77 17.25
C LEU A 129 8.33 8.02 16.28
N ALA A 130 7.36 8.87 16.66
CA ALA A 130 6.26 9.22 15.76
C ALA A 130 6.79 9.87 14.47
N ALA A 131 7.68 10.85 14.60
CA ALA A 131 8.27 11.51 13.44
C ALA A 131 9.04 10.52 12.55
N PHE A 132 9.92 9.70 13.13
CA PHE A 132 10.73 8.73 12.37
C PHE A 132 9.89 7.64 11.71
N TRP A 133 8.83 7.18 12.37
CA TRP A 133 7.93 6.18 11.78
C TRP A 133 7.16 6.76 10.59
N MET A 134 6.60 7.94 10.74
CA MET A 134 5.87 8.61 9.66
C MET A 134 6.79 9.02 8.51
N CYS A 135 8.03 9.42 8.80
CA CYS A 135 9.05 9.66 7.78
C CYS A 135 9.38 8.37 7.00
N PHE A 136 9.52 7.24 7.70
CA PHE A 136 9.73 5.94 7.08
C PHE A 136 8.57 5.57 6.14
N GLU A 137 7.30 5.69 6.60
CA GLU A 137 6.14 5.42 5.76
C GLU A 137 6.07 6.39 4.56
N HIS A 138 6.40 7.68 4.77
CA HIS A 138 6.44 8.65 3.69
C HIS A 138 7.44 8.28 2.60
N ILE A 139 8.65 7.84 2.98
CA ILE A 139 9.66 7.36 2.04
C ILE A 139 9.16 6.11 1.31
N HIS A 140 8.49 5.20 2.01
CA HIS A 140 7.92 3.98 1.42
C HIS A 140 6.77 4.24 0.44
N LEU A 141 6.14 5.41 0.52
CA LEU A 141 5.12 5.87 -0.43
C LEU A 141 5.73 6.58 -1.66
N GLN A 142 7.07 6.70 -1.75
CA GLN A 142 7.76 7.21 -2.93
C GLN A 142 8.27 6.05 -3.79
N ASP A 143 8.40 6.28 -5.10
CA ASP A 143 8.97 5.30 -6.03
C ASP A 143 10.51 5.35 -5.99
N TRP A 144 11.10 4.60 -5.06
CA TRP A 144 12.56 4.48 -4.92
C TRP A 144 13.10 3.09 -5.23
N GLY A 145 12.26 2.23 -5.80
CA GLY A 145 12.63 0.90 -6.29
C GLY A 145 12.42 -0.25 -5.30
N LEU A 146 12.37 0.00 -3.97
CA LEU A 146 12.03 -1.01 -2.95
C LEU A 146 10.82 -0.57 -2.11
N SER A 147 9.98 0.31 -2.64
CA SER A 147 8.78 0.76 -1.95
C SER A 147 7.81 -0.42 -1.75
N TRP A 148 7.38 -0.62 -0.49
CA TRP A 148 6.40 -1.63 -0.10
C TRP A 148 5.45 -1.06 0.95
N PRO A 149 4.54 -0.10 0.57
CA PRO A 149 3.66 0.60 1.51
C PRO A 149 2.48 -0.23 1.99
N TRP A 150 2.45 -1.54 1.76
CA TRP A 150 1.35 -2.42 2.14
C TRP A 150 1.02 -2.35 3.63
N LEU A 151 2.05 -2.24 4.47
CA LEU A 151 1.94 -2.21 5.93
C LEU A 151 1.96 -0.80 6.52
N THR A 152 1.61 0.24 5.76
CA THR A 152 1.35 1.59 6.29
C THR A 152 0.22 1.50 7.33
N LEU A 153 0.46 1.97 8.56
CA LEU A 153 -0.46 1.76 9.69
C LEU A 153 -1.88 2.25 9.41
N GLY A 154 -2.02 3.37 8.71
CA GLY A 154 -3.33 3.90 8.33
C GLY A 154 -4.13 2.99 7.41
N ASN A 155 -3.50 2.06 6.70
CA ASN A 155 -4.19 1.06 5.86
C ASN A 155 -4.95 0.01 6.69
N ALA A 156 -4.61 -0.15 7.96
CA ALA A 156 -5.28 -1.11 8.84
C ALA A 156 -6.78 -0.82 9.01
N PHE A 157 -7.20 0.44 8.84
CA PHE A 157 -8.61 0.85 8.98
C PHE A 157 -9.44 0.66 7.70
N ALA A 158 -8.89 0.02 6.68
CA ALA A 158 -9.56 -0.15 5.38
C ALA A 158 -10.87 -0.98 5.46
N THR A 159 -11.00 -1.85 6.45
CA THR A 159 -12.24 -2.60 6.75
C THR A 159 -13.27 -1.79 7.54
N HIS A 160 -12.87 -0.65 8.10
CA HIS A 160 -13.69 0.23 8.94
C HIS A 160 -13.73 1.67 8.39
N PRO A 161 -14.25 1.89 7.17
CA PRO A 161 -14.33 3.22 6.57
C PRO A 161 -15.08 4.22 7.44
N GLU A 162 -16.05 3.75 8.22
CA GLU A 162 -16.84 4.56 9.15
C GLU A 162 -16.01 5.14 10.33
N TRP A 163 -14.80 4.65 10.57
CA TRP A 163 -13.90 5.20 11.60
C TRP A 163 -13.01 6.31 11.07
N VAL A 164 -12.82 6.40 9.73
CA VAL A 164 -11.75 7.19 9.11
C VAL A 164 -12.23 8.12 7.99
N GLN A 165 -13.49 8.59 8.04
CA GLN A 165 -14.01 9.53 7.06
C GLN A 165 -13.19 10.83 6.98
N TRP A 166 -12.51 11.21 8.06
CA TRP A 166 -11.60 12.35 8.15
C TRP A 166 -10.28 12.17 7.34
N TYR A 167 -10.05 11.00 6.71
CA TYR A 167 -8.94 10.83 5.76
C TYR A 167 -9.04 11.78 4.55
N GLU A 168 -10.19 12.35 4.28
CA GLU A 168 -10.32 13.43 3.30
C GLU A 168 -9.47 14.68 3.62
N TYR A 169 -8.98 14.80 4.88
CA TYR A 169 -8.09 15.86 5.33
C TYR A 169 -6.64 15.40 5.41
N THR A 170 -6.37 14.22 5.89
CA THR A 170 -5.02 13.78 6.28
C THR A 170 -4.46 12.65 5.41
N GLY A 171 -5.29 11.98 4.63
CA GLY A 171 -4.93 10.68 4.06
C GLY A 171 -4.71 9.65 5.16
N THR A 172 -4.11 8.53 4.79
CA THR A 172 -3.78 7.42 5.71
C THR A 172 -2.74 7.80 6.76
N SER A 173 -1.93 8.83 6.54
CA SER A 173 -0.93 9.30 7.51
C SER A 173 -1.55 9.76 8.83
N GLY A 174 -2.76 10.33 8.79
CA GLY A 174 -3.51 10.64 9.99
C GLY A 174 -3.82 9.40 10.83
N GLY A 175 -4.18 8.29 10.19
CA GLY A 175 -4.39 7.00 10.86
C GLY A 175 -3.11 6.47 11.51
N THR A 176 -1.98 6.61 10.83
CA THR A 176 -0.67 6.28 11.38
C THR A 176 -0.38 7.09 12.65
N LEU A 177 -0.57 8.42 12.60
CA LEU A 177 -0.38 9.27 13.78
C LEU A 177 -1.32 8.88 14.92
N TRP A 178 -2.59 8.59 14.60
CA TRP A 178 -3.58 8.15 15.56
C TRP A 178 -3.17 6.89 16.31
N VAL A 179 -2.72 5.85 15.58
CA VAL A 179 -2.20 4.60 16.16
C VAL A 179 -1.01 4.88 17.08
N LEU A 180 -0.03 5.64 16.61
CA LEU A 180 1.18 5.95 17.38
C LEU A 180 0.84 6.72 18.65
N LEU A 181 -0.01 7.75 18.59
CA LEU A 181 -0.41 8.57 19.72
C LEU A 181 -1.07 7.73 20.83
N VAL A 182 -2.06 6.91 20.46
CA VAL A 182 -2.78 6.06 21.42
C VAL A 182 -1.84 5.05 22.09
N ASN A 183 -1.00 4.36 21.31
CA ASN A 183 0.01 3.42 21.85
C ASN A 183 0.98 4.11 22.83
N MET A 184 1.45 5.31 22.51
CA MET A 184 2.36 6.07 23.38
C MET A 184 1.69 6.49 24.70
N LEU A 185 0.45 6.95 24.63
CA LEU A 185 -0.32 7.34 25.82
C LEU A 185 -0.58 6.12 26.72
N LEU A 186 -0.97 4.99 26.15
CA LEU A 186 -1.19 3.76 26.88
C LEU A 186 0.12 3.22 27.49
N PHE A 187 1.22 3.25 26.73
CA PHE A 187 2.53 2.87 27.27
C PHE A 187 2.95 3.74 28.46
N LEU A 188 2.79 5.06 28.37
CA LEU A 188 3.11 5.97 29.47
C LEU A 188 2.20 5.73 30.68
N TYR A 189 0.91 5.46 30.47
CA TYR A 189 -0.03 5.09 31.52
C TYR A 189 0.42 3.81 32.23
N ILE A 190 0.70 2.73 31.49
CA ILE A 190 1.16 1.44 32.05
C ILE A 190 2.46 1.62 32.83
N LYS A 191 3.43 2.34 32.26
CA LYS A 191 4.73 2.58 32.89
C LYS A 191 4.60 3.29 34.24
N GLU A 192 3.76 4.32 34.34
CA GLU A 192 3.54 5.07 35.57
C GLU A 192 2.77 4.29 36.62
N THR A 193 1.78 3.51 36.22
CA THR A 193 1.05 2.62 37.13
C THR A 193 2.01 1.65 37.82
N MET A 194 2.96 1.09 37.06
CA MET A 194 3.95 0.14 37.61
C MET A 194 5.02 0.81 38.49
N THR A 195 5.23 2.11 38.39
CA THR A 195 6.18 2.87 39.22
C THR A 195 5.54 3.48 40.47
N GLY A 196 4.26 3.20 40.76
CA GLY A 196 3.58 3.61 41.99
C GLY A 196 3.03 5.04 41.97
N ASN A 197 3.09 5.77 40.86
CA ASN A 197 2.58 7.13 40.73
C ASN A 197 1.08 7.15 40.33
N ALA A 198 0.21 6.57 41.16
CA ALA A 198 -1.20 6.36 40.85
C ALA A 198 -2.03 7.66 40.59
N GLY A 199 -1.69 8.77 41.23
CA GLY A 199 -2.49 10.01 41.17
C GLY A 199 -2.50 10.76 39.83
N ARG A 200 -1.47 10.59 38.98
CA ARG A 200 -1.37 11.19 37.62
C ARG A 200 -1.96 10.32 36.51
N ASN A 201 -2.30 9.09 36.82
CA ASN A 201 -2.60 8.06 35.83
C ASN A 201 -3.98 8.24 35.16
N TYR A 202 -5.02 8.61 35.90
CA TYR A 202 -6.36 8.71 35.32
C TYR A 202 -6.47 9.78 34.22
N LYS A 203 -5.71 10.88 34.34
CA LYS A 203 -5.70 11.92 33.31
C LYS A 203 -5.13 11.39 31.98
N ARG A 204 -4.06 10.57 32.02
CA ARG A 204 -3.49 9.98 30.81
C ARG A 204 -4.37 8.90 30.21
N LEU A 205 -4.98 8.06 31.04
CA LEU A 205 -5.95 7.10 30.58
C LEU A 205 -7.14 7.80 29.91
N PHE A 206 -7.67 8.86 30.54
CA PHE A 206 -8.73 9.66 29.94
C PHE A 206 -8.33 10.25 28.59
N ILE A 207 -7.13 10.84 28.48
CA ILE A 207 -6.62 11.36 27.20
C ILE A 207 -6.46 10.23 26.16
N ALA A 208 -5.97 9.06 26.56
CA ALA A 208 -5.84 7.91 25.65
C ALA A 208 -7.21 7.43 25.13
N VAL A 209 -8.20 7.30 26.03
CA VAL A 209 -9.57 6.91 25.66
C VAL A 209 -10.22 7.99 24.78
N LEU A 210 -10.05 9.27 25.12
CA LEU A 210 -10.55 10.37 24.30
C LEU A 210 -9.89 10.38 22.92
N SER A 211 -8.56 10.22 22.86
CA SER A 211 -7.82 10.13 21.60
C SER A 211 -8.24 8.94 20.75
N LEU A 212 -8.67 7.85 21.37
CA LEU A 212 -9.21 6.68 20.67
C LEU A 212 -10.63 6.94 20.15
N ALA A 213 -11.51 7.48 20.98
CA ALA A 213 -12.94 7.61 20.68
C ALA A 213 -13.26 8.79 19.76
N LEU A 214 -12.60 9.96 19.99
CA LEU A 214 -12.93 11.20 19.29
C LEU A 214 -12.84 11.11 17.77
N PRO A 215 -11.79 10.54 17.15
CA PRO A 215 -11.73 10.41 15.69
C PRO A 215 -12.85 9.55 15.12
N VAL A 216 -13.24 8.47 15.81
CA VAL A 216 -14.36 7.61 15.42
C VAL A 216 -15.69 8.36 15.48
N LEU A 217 -15.93 9.09 16.58
CA LEU A 217 -17.15 9.90 16.75
C LEU A 217 -17.22 11.01 15.70
N LEU A 218 -16.14 11.75 15.50
CA LEU A 218 -16.07 12.77 14.45
C LEU A 218 -16.33 12.15 13.07
N SER A 219 -15.70 11.02 12.75
CA SER A 219 -15.90 10.29 11.50
C SER A 219 -17.39 9.98 11.27
N LYS A 220 -18.05 9.45 12.29
CA LYS A 220 -19.44 9.01 12.21
C LYS A 220 -20.46 10.16 12.14
N PHE A 221 -20.22 11.26 12.85
CA PHE A 221 -21.22 12.32 13.02
C PHE A 221 -20.93 13.58 12.20
N ALA A 222 -19.66 13.91 11.92
CA ALA A 222 -19.30 15.16 11.28
C ALA A 222 -18.91 15.03 9.81
N PHE A 223 -18.37 13.87 9.38
CA PHE A 223 -17.77 13.68 8.07
C PHE A 223 -18.58 12.77 7.13
N GLN A 224 -19.87 12.65 7.32
CA GLN A 224 -20.77 11.99 6.38
C GLN A 224 -21.86 12.97 5.87
N PRO A 225 -21.49 14.05 5.17
CA PRO A 225 -22.50 14.90 4.56
C PRO A 225 -23.24 14.08 3.53
N PRO A 226 -24.57 14.23 3.40
CA PRO A 226 -25.31 13.57 2.35
C PRO A 226 -24.68 13.97 1.01
N LEU A 227 -24.43 12.97 0.14
CA LEU A 227 -24.05 13.24 -1.24
C LEU A 227 -25.11 14.22 -1.77
N LYS A 228 -24.72 15.49 -1.96
CA LYS A 228 -25.62 16.46 -2.59
C LYS A 228 -26.09 15.79 -3.86
N LYS A 229 -27.41 15.67 -4.05
CA LYS A 229 -28.01 15.29 -5.33
C LYS A 229 -27.57 16.37 -6.33
N SER A 230 -26.36 16.20 -6.84
CA SER A 230 -25.86 17.01 -7.94
C SER A 230 -26.79 16.78 -9.12
N GLN A 231 -26.99 17.79 -9.95
CA GLN A 231 -27.59 17.65 -11.30
C GLN A 231 -26.64 16.84 -12.23
N ALA A 232 -25.88 15.91 -11.68
CA ALA A 232 -24.95 15.09 -12.39
C ALA A 232 -25.68 14.16 -13.35
N SER A 233 -25.20 14.10 -14.57
CA SER A 233 -25.59 13.06 -15.50
C SER A 233 -25.26 11.70 -14.87
N LEU A 234 -26.25 10.83 -14.84
CA LEU A 234 -26.11 9.46 -14.36
C LEU A 234 -25.78 8.57 -15.56
N GLN A 235 -24.68 7.85 -15.52
CA GLN A 235 -24.24 6.98 -16.61
C GLN A 235 -24.08 5.54 -16.13
N PRO A 236 -24.63 4.55 -16.84
CA PRO A 236 -24.41 3.15 -16.51
C PRO A 236 -22.96 2.72 -16.82
N VAL A 237 -22.33 2.12 -15.82
CA VAL A 237 -21.00 1.53 -15.92
C VAL A 237 -21.10 0.03 -15.71
N VAL A 238 -20.47 -0.74 -16.59
CA VAL A 238 -20.39 -2.21 -16.49
C VAL A 238 -18.97 -2.61 -16.16
N ILE A 239 -18.81 -3.50 -15.18
CA ILE A 239 -17.53 -4.09 -14.78
C ILE A 239 -17.56 -5.58 -15.10
N VAL A 240 -16.47 -6.11 -15.64
CA VAL A 240 -16.31 -7.54 -15.94
C VAL A 240 -15.26 -8.18 -15.08
N GLN A 241 -15.60 -9.35 -14.52
CA GLN A 241 -14.71 -10.28 -13.83
C GLN A 241 -14.70 -11.60 -14.63
N PRO A 242 -13.73 -11.84 -15.53
CA PRO A 242 -13.77 -13.00 -16.41
C PRO A 242 -13.34 -14.29 -15.73
N ASN A 243 -12.65 -14.21 -14.59
CA ASN A 243 -12.11 -15.35 -13.87
C ASN A 243 -11.27 -16.27 -14.76
N ILE A 244 -10.23 -15.70 -15.35
CA ILE A 244 -9.22 -16.42 -16.15
C ILE A 244 -8.03 -16.70 -15.23
N ASP A 245 -7.59 -17.97 -15.14
CA ASP A 245 -6.43 -18.33 -14.31
C ASP A 245 -5.16 -17.63 -14.84
N PRO A 246 -4.49 -16.76 -14.07
CA PRO A 246 -3.33 -16.03 -14.54
C PRO A 246 -2.13 -16.94 -14.82
N TYR A 247 -1.99 -18.05 -14.11
CA TYR A 247 -0.90 -19.01 -14.35
C TYR A 247 -1.07 -19.78 -15.67
N GLN A 248 -2.32 -20.03 -16.04
CA GLN A 248 -2.66 -20.70 -17.29
C GLN A 248 -2.73 -19.71 -18.46
N LYS A 249 -3.07 -18.45 -18.21
CA LYS A 249 -3.12 -17.39 -19.22
C LYS A 249 -1.78 -17.19 -19.94
N VAL A 250 -0.68 -17.39 -19.24
CA VAL A 250 0.69 -17.25 -19.76
C VAL A 250 1.19 -18.53 -20.44
N SER A 251 0.62 -19.69 -20.10
CA SER A 251 0.94 -20.95 -20.76
C SER A 251 -0.03 -21.21 -21.92
N ASP A 252 0.45 -21.71 -23.05
CA ASP A 252 -0.35 -22.04 -24.25
C ASP A 252 -1.48 -23.06 -24.00
N ALA A 253 -1.59 -23.57 -22.77
CA ALA A 253 -2.52 -24.64 -22.39
C ALA A 253 -3.98 -24.19 -22.17
N THR A 254 -4.30 -22.88 -22.12
CA THR A 254 -5.66 -22.40 -21.74
C THR A 254 -6.50 -21.80 -22.85
N GLY A 255 -6.17 -22.08 -24.03
CA GLY A 255 -6.91 -21.55 -25.15
C GLY A 255 -6.30 -20.27 -25.70
N SER A 256 -6.52 -20.10 -26.98
CA SER A 256 -6.03 -18.96 -27.73
C SER A 256 -6.49 -17.63 -27.12
N PHE A 257 -5.76 -16.56 -27.38
CA PHE A 257 -6.20 -15.19 -27.10
C PHE A 257 -7.64 -14.94 -27.54
N GLU A 258 -8.04 -15.53 -28.66
CA GLU A 258 -9.39 -15.44 -29.20
C GLU A 258 -10.45 -16.00 -28.23
N ALA A 259 -10.23 -17.18 -27.63
CA ALA A 259 -11.17 -17.75 -26.66
C ALA A 259 -11.33 -16.87 -25.41
N GLN A 260 -10.24 -16.26 -24.93
CA GLN A 260 -10.29 -15.33 -23.81
C GLN A 260 -11.06 -14.05 -24.19
N LEU A 261 -10.83 -13.51 -25.39
CA LEU A 261 -11.53 -12.34 -25.91
C LEU A 261 -13.03 -12.62 -26.08
N GLN A 262 -13.39 -13.77 -26.66
CA GLN A 262 -14.80 -14.19 -26.78
C GLN A 262 -15.48 -14.33 -25.42
N LYS A 263 -14.80 -14.88 -24.43
CA LYS A 263 -15.29 -14.97 -23.04
C LYS A 263 -15.56 -13.59 -22.44
N LEU A 264 -14.64 -12.63 -22.60
CA LEU A 264 -14.81 -11.26 -22.14
C LEU A 264 -16.01 -10.59 -22.80
N ILE A 265 -16.15 -10.72 -24.11
CA ILE A 265 -17.28 -10.18 -24.88
C ILE A 265 -18.59 -10.80 -24.39
N ALA A 266 -18.69 -12.14 -24.30
CA ALA A 266 -19.90 -12.84 -23.89
C ALA A 266 -20.34 -12.45 -22.47
N ILE A 267 -19.41 -12.32 -21.52
CA ILE A 267 -19.72 -11.87 -20.16
C ILE A 267 -20.18 -10.41 -20.18
N SER A 268 -19.56 -9.55 -20.98
CA SER A 268 -19.96 -8.14 -21.12
C SER A 268 -21.39 -8.00 -21.65
N GLU A 269 -21.72 -8.72 -22.71
CA GLU A 269 -23.05 -8.72 -23.35
C GLU A 269 -24.17 -9.09 -22.35
N SER A 270 -23.88 -9.93 -21.34
CA SER A 270 -24.86 -10.37 -20.34
C SER A 270 -25.44 -9.23 -19.49
N GLN A 271 -24.75 -8.09 -19.40
CA GLN A 271 -25.14 -6.93 -18.58
C GLN A 271 -25.20 -5.61 -19.36
N LEU A 272 -24.79 -5.61 -20.64
CA LEU A 272 -24.88 -4.41 -21.45
C LEU A 272 -26.33 -4.12 -21.85
N ASN A 273 -26.69 -2.85 -21.80
CA ASN A 273 -27.92 -2.31 -22.38
C ASN A 273 -27.56 -1.13 -23.30
N GLU A 274 -28.54 -0.63 -24.06
CA GLU A 274 -28.35 0.47 -25.01
C GLU A 274 -27.86 1.78 -24.39
N GLN A 275 -27.96 1.92 -23.05
CA GLN A 275 -27.60 3.12 -22.32
C GLN A 275 -26.20 2.99 -21.68
N ALA A 276 -25.56 1.81 -21.76
CA ALA A 276 -24.24 1.61 -21.16
C ALA A 276 -23.22 2.57 -21.78
N ALA A 277 -22.56 3.36 -20.93
CA ALA A 277 -21.60 4.38 -21.33
C ALA A 277 -20.16 3.90 -21.24
N LEU A 278 -19.83 3.17 -20.16
CA LEU A 278 -18.49 2.70 -19.86
C LEU A 278 -18.50 1.21 -19.52
N LEU A 279 -17.63 0.46 -20.18
CA LEU A 279 -17.31 -0.94 -19.88
C LEU A 279 -15.87 -1.01 -19.34
N VAL A 280 -15.67 -1.73 -18.25
CA VAL A 280 -14.34 -1.85 -17.62
C VAL A 280 -13.91 -3.32 -17.59
N TRP A 281 -12.83 -3.63 -18.29
CA TRP A 281 -12.16 -4.92 -18.26
C TRP A 281 -10.91 -4.89 -17.36
N PRO A 282 -10.52 -6.02 -16.76
CA PRO A 282 -9.43 -6.06 -15.79
C PRO A 282 -8.05 -5.87 -16.39
N GLU A 283 -7.03 -5.86 -15.53
CA GLU A 283 -5.60 -5.80 -15.88
C GLU A 283 -5.23 -6.91 -16.87
N THR A 284 -4.43 -6.57 -17.87
CA THR A 284 -3.97 -7.48 -18.94
C THR A 284 -5.11 -8.27 -19.60
N ALA A 285 -6.33 -7.71 -19.69
CA ALA A 285 -7.45 -8.37 -20.37
C ALA A 285 -7.11 -8.66 -21.84
N LEU A 286 -6.40 -7.75 -22.49
CA LEU A 286 -5.82 -7.92 -23.80
C LEU A 286 -4.34 -8.32 -23.69
N TYR A 287 -4.09 -9.62 -23.68
CA TYR A 287 -2.75 -10.22 -23.52
C TYR A 287 -2.46 -11.20 -24.65
N MET A 288 -1.41 -10.94 -25.45
CA MET A 288 -1.04 -11.74 -26.61
C MET A 288 0.38 -12.34 -26.49
N GLY A 289 1.01 -12.35 -25.32
CA GLY A 289 2.37 -12.88 -25.13
C GLY A 289 3.48 -11.97 -25.68
N SER A 290 3.40 -11.56 -26.92
CA SER A 290 4.35 -10.61 -27.53
C SER A 290 3.99 -9.14 -27.32
N GLY A 291 2.84 -8.88 -26.70
CA GLY A 291 2.26 -7.54 -26.60
C GLY A 291 1.50 -7.11 -27.86
N ILE A 292 0.71 -6.05 -27.72
CA ILE A 292 -0.07 -5.46 -28.81
C ILE A 292 0.58 -4.15 -29.24
N ASP A 293 0.81 -3.98 -30.54
CA ASP A 293 1.34 -2.74 -31.10
C ASP A 293 0.32 -1.59 -30.93
N GLU A 294 0.67 -0.59 -30.13
CA GLU A 294 -0.18 0.58 -29.89
C GLU A 294 -0.35 1.45 -31.15
N GLN A 295 0.67 1.47 -32.03
CA GLN A 295 0.68 2.29 -33.24
C GLN A 295 -0.20 1.69 -34.35
N ASN A 296 -0.43 0.38 -34.29
CA ASN A 296 -1.25 -0.34 -35.29
C ASN A 296 -2.27 -1.30 -34.68
N MET A 297 -2.85 -0.94 -33.54
CA MET A 297 -3.82 -1.79 -32.83
C MET A 297 -5.04 -2.15 -33.71
N LYS A 298 -5.51 -1.21 -34.54
CA LYS A 298 -6.67 -1.43 -35.43
C LYS A 298 -6.40 -2.40 -36.57
N GLY A 299 -5.15 -2.49 -37.04
CA GLY A 299 -4.71 -3.43 -38.07
C GLY A 299 -4.47 -4.84 -37.54
N ASN A 300 -4.54 -5.05 -36.23
CA ASN A 300 -4.34 -6.37 -35.64
C ASN A 300 -5.57 -7.26 -35.86
N PHE A 301 -5.42 -8.28 -36.72
CA PHE A 301 -6.49 -9.20 -37.09
C PHE A 301 -7.13 -9.92 -35.90
N PHE A 302 -6.38 -10.26 -34.88
CA PHE A 302 -6.87 -10.95 -33.68
C PHE A 302 -7.84 -10.08 -32.85
N LEU A 303 -7.86 -8.77 -33.06
CA LEU A 303 -8.78 -7.82 -32.42
C LEU A 303 -10.07 -7.56 -33.21
N ASN A 304 -10.25 -8.18 -34.39
CA ASN A 304 -11.48 -7.99 -35.18
C ASN A 304 -12.76 -8.28 -34.38
N PRO A 305 -12.86 -9.37 -33.58
CA PRO A 305 -14.06 -9.61 -32.75
C PRO A 305 -14.35 -8.48 -31.77
N LEU A 306 -13.32 -7.82 -31.23
CA LEU A 306 -13.47 -6.67 -30.36
C LEU A 306 -14.01 -5.45 -31.09
N TRP A 307 -13.47 -5.17 -32.30
CA TRP A 307 -13.95 -4.04 -33.10
C TRP A 307 -15.40 -4.23 -33.53
N ASP A 308 -15.78 -5.44 -33.90
CA ASP A 308 -17.17 -5.75 -34.29
C ASP A 308 -18.11 -5.68 -33.08
N PHE A 309 -17.67 -6.09 -31.89
CA PHE A 309 -18.41 -5.88 -30.65
C PHE A 309 -18.64 -4.37 -30.37
N LEU A 310 -17.58 -3.55 -30.44
CA LEU A 310 -17.69 -2.10 -30.19
C LEU A 310 -18.54 -1.37 -31.25
N LYS A 311 -18.55 -1.83 -32.51
CA LYS A 311 -19.43 -1.29 -33.55
C LYS A 311 -20.91 -1.57 -33.27
N ARG A 312 -21.25 -2.71 -32.64
CA ARG A 312 -22.63 -2.99 -32.21
C ARG A 312 -23.09 -2.10 -31.06
N HIS A 313 -22.13 -1.52 -30.29
CA HIS A 313 -22.38 -0.66 -29.15
C HIS A 313 -21.75 0.73 -29.32
N PRO A 314 -22.23 1.58 -30.24
CA PRO A 314 -21.55 2.83 -30.65
C PRO A 314 -21.44 3.89 -29.52
N LYS A 315 -22.32 3.83 -28.51
CA LYS A 315 -22.24 4.71 -27.34
C LYS A 315 -21.19 4.26 -26.31
N LEU A 316 -20.83 2.98 -26.35
CA LEU A 316 -19.95 2.37 -25.37
C LEU A 316 -18.52 2.85 -25.54
N THR A 317 -17.86 3.12 -24.42
CA THR A 317 -16.40 3.19 -24.31
C THR A 317 -15.92 2.00 -23.51
N LEU A 318 -14.89 1.32 -23.97
CA LEU A 318 -14.21 0.26 -23.24
C LEU A 318 -12.91 0.83 -22.61
N PHE A 319 -12.80 0.75 -21.29
CA PHE A 319 -11.55 0.90 -20.55
C PHE A 319 -11.01 -0.49 -20.23
N THR A 320 -9.85 -0.85 -20.74
CA THR A 320 -9.31 -2.21 -20.66
C THR A 320 -7.84 -2.22 -20.29
N GLY A 321 -7.42 -3.23 -19.50
CA GLY A 321 -6.02 -3.54 -19.33
C GLY A 321 -5.44 -4.18 -20.60
N ILE A 322 -4.24 -3.80 -20.95
CA ILE A 322 -3.53 -4.25 -22.15
C ILE A 322 -2.05 -4.50 -21.82
N GLU A 323 -1.49 -5.55 -22.39
CA GLU A 323 -0.05 -5.65 -22.55
C GLU A 323 0.32 -5.19 -23.95
N SER A 324 1.14 -4.14 -24.04
CA SER A 324 1.42 -3.44 -25.27
C SER A 324 2.89 -3.14 -25.46
N TYR A 325 3.24 -2.77 -26.67
CA TYR A 325 4.55 -2.21 -26.98
C TYR A 325 4.45 -1.05 -27.97
N ARG A 326 5.52 -0.23 -27.98
CA ARG A 326 5.78 0.78 -28.99
C ARG A 326 7.15 0.58 -29.62
N GLN A 327 7.22 0.73 -30.91
CA GLN A 327 8.49 0.89 -31.59
C GLN A 327 8.97 2.34 -31.45
N LEU A 328 10.27 2.52 -31.21
CA LEU A 328 10.90 3.82 -31.01
C LEU A 328 12.01 4.04 -32.04
N ASP A 329 12.20 5.29 -32.42
CA ASP A 329 13.30 5.71 -33.31
C ASP A 329 14.65 5.76 -32.60
N HIS A 330 14.64 6.01 -31.28
CA HIS A 330 15.83 6.15 -30.46
C HIS A 330 15.70 5.36 -29.13
N PRO A 331 16.81 4.83 -28.59
CA PRO A 331 16.78 4.09 -27.35
C PRO A 331 16.54 4.99 -26.13
N THR A 332 15.78 4.50 -25.17
CA THR A 332 15.59 5.08 -23.83
C THR A 332 16.22 4.15 -22.77
N LYS A 333 16.06 4.50 -21.51
CA LYS A 333 16.52 3.65 -20.38
C LYS A 333 15.78 2.31 -20.24
N TYR A 334 14.61 2.16 -20.88
CA TYR A 334 13.76 0.96 -20.82
C TYR A 334 13.75 0.15 -22.11
N THR A 335 14.43 0.63 -23.14
CA THR A 335 14.40 0.06 -24.48
C THR A 335 15.03 -1.32 -24.54
N LYS A 336 14.36 -2.20 -25.27
CA LYS A 336 14.91 -3.48 -25.76
C LYS A 336 15.23 -3.33 -27.24
N ALA A 337 16.40 -3.80 -27.65
CA ALA A 337 16.78 -3.84 -29.05
C ALA A 337 16.49 -5.24 -29.61
N PHE A 338 15.80 -5.30 -30.75
CA PHE A 338 15.55 -6.53 -31.48
C PHE A 338 15.63 -6.23 -32.98
N GLU A 339 16.45 -6.97 -33.73
CA GLU A 339 16.64 -6.82 -35.16
C GLU A 339 16.92 -5.39 -35.67
N GLY A 340 17.67 -4.61 -34.89
CA GLY A 340 18.00 -3.22 -35.23
C GLY A 340 16.91 -2.19 -34.89
N HIS A 341 15.79 -2.63 -34.37
CA HIS A 341 14.70 -1.77 -33.91
C HIS A 341 14.68 -1.65 -32.37
N PHE A 342 14.15 -0.55 -31.87
CA PHE A 342 14.01 -0.27 -30.45
C PHE A 342 12.55 -0.41 -30.04
N PHE A 343 12.29 -1.14 -28.94
CA PHE A 343 10.94 -1.36 -28.42
C PHE A 343 10.87 -1.08 -26.93
N GLU A 344 9.76 -0.55 -26.50
CA GLU A 344 9.35 -0.51 -25.09
C GLU A 344 8.08 -1.32 -24.90
N SER A 345 8.07 -2.20 -23.90
CA SER A 345 6.90 -2.99 -23.51
C SER A 345 6.24 -2.38 -22.27
N TYR A 346 4.91 -2.43 -22.22
CA TYR A 346 4.13 -1.80 -21.16
C TYR A 346 3.07 -2.76 -20.59
N ASN A 347 2.94 -2.76 -19.27
CA ASN A 347 1.69 -3.12 -18.63
C ASN A 347 0.84 -1.84 -18.60
N GLY A 348 -0.25 -1.80 -19.33
CA GLY A 348 -1.00 -0.57 -19.57
C GLY A 348 -2.50 -0.71 -19.52
N SER A 349 -3.17 0.38 -19.79
CA SER A 349 -4.61 0.42 -20.09
C SER A 349 -4.90 1.29 -21.30
N ALA A 350 -6.02 1.02 -21.95
CA ALA A 350 -6.47 1.76 -23.13
C ALA A 350 -7.95 2.13 -23.04
N LEU A 351 -8.32 3.28 -23.60
CA LEU A 351 -9.69 3.63 -23.95
C LEU A 351 -9.93 3.32 -25.42
N LEU A 352 -10.97 2.52 -25.66
CA LEU A 352 -11.36 2.04 -26.98
C LEU A 352 -12.82 2.39 -27.24
N ASP A 353 -13.14 2.72 -28.49
CA ASP A 353 -14.51 2.81 -28.97
C ASP A 353 -14.66 2.19 -30.36
N SER A 354 -15.82 2.36 -31.00
CA SER A 354 -16.08 1.84 -32.35
C SER A 354 -15.12 2.37 -33.43
N ASN A 355 -14.41 3.48 -33.18
CA ASN A 355 -13.45 4.09 -34.11
C ASN A 355 -12.02 3.59 -33.91
N GLY A 356 -11.71 3.01 -32.76
CA GLY A 356 -10.39 2.46 -32.40
C GLY A 356 -9.95 2.81 -30.98
N ALA A 357 -8.67 2.61 -30.70
CA ALA A 357 -8.03 3.08 -29.48
C ALA A 357 -7.70 4.57 -29.62
N TYR A 358 -8.02 5.37 -28.58
CA TYR A 358 -7.78 6.82 -28.63
C TYR A 358 -7.03 7.38 -27.43
N ALA A 359 -6.81 6.58 -26.38
CA ALA A 359 -5.96 6.98 -25.27
C ALA A 359 -5.34 5.75 -24.60
N PHE A 360 -4.09 5.89 -24.20
CA PHE A 360 -3.32 4.86 -23.47
C PHE A 360 -2.80 5.43 -22.17
N TYR A 361 -2.66 4.55 -21.20
CA TYR A 361 -1.95 4.81 -19.95
C TYR A 361 -1.00 3.64 -19.67
N HIS A 362 0.25 3.94 -19.33
CA HIS A 362 1.25 2.95 -18.97
C HIS A 362 1.49 2.97 -17.47
N LYS A 363 1.53 1.81 -16.85
CA LYS A 363 1.72 1.64 -15.41
C LYS A 363 2.94 2.42 -14.92
N SER A 364 2.74 3.29 -13.94
CA SER A 364 3.78 4.19 -13.39
C SER A 364 4.46 3.60 -12.17
N MET A 365 3.71 2.85 -11.32
CA MET A 365 4.23 2.26 -10.09
C MET A 365 4.36 0.74 -10.30
N LEU A 366 5.52 0.32 -10.80
CA LEU A 366 5.81 -1.09 -11.04
C LEU A 366 6.07 -1.84 -9.74
N VAL A 367 5.69 -3.12 -9.70
CA VAL A 367 5.89 -3.98 -8.52
C VAL A 367 7.36 -4.37 -8.41
N PRO A 368 8.05 -3.96 -7.31
CA PRO A 368 9.45 -4.34 -7.11
C PRO A 368 9.62 -5.86 -7.03
N GLY A 369 10.61 -6.38 -7.75
CA GLY A 369 10.93 -7.80 -7.75
C GLY A 369 9.99 -8.68 -8.58
N VAL A 370 9.01 -8.11 -9.28
CA VAL A 370 8.12 -8.82 -10.21
C VAL A 370 8.11 -8.15 -11.58
N GLU A 371 7.89 -6.84 -11.62
CA GLU A 371 7.80 -6.06 -12.87
C GLU A 371 9.06 -5.22 -13.11
N THR A 372 9.85 -4.97 -12.07
CA THR A 372 11.09 -4.19 -12.15
C THR A 372 12.08 -4.59 -11.06
N LEU A 373 13.38 -4.47 -11.34
CA LEU A 373 14.43 -4.51 -10.32
C LEU A 373 15.05 -3.13 -10.13
N PRO A 374 15.29 -2.72 -8.86
CA PRO A 374 16.05 -1.52 -8.56
C PRO A 374 17.42 -1.55 -9.24
N TRP A 375 17.89 -0.41 -9.73
CA TRP A 375 19.16 -0.30 -10.44
C TRP A 375 20.37 -0.86 -9.66
N PHE A 376 20.36 -0.73 -8.33
CA PHE A 376 21.42 -1.23 -7.45
C PHE A 376 21.34 -2.74 -7.17
N LEU A 377 20.27 -3.42 -7.62
CA LEU A 377 20.11 -4.87 -7.57
C LEU A 377 20.27 -5.54 -8.95
N LYS A 378 20.55 -4.78 -10.00
CA LYS A 378 20.72 -5.33 -11.35
C LYS A 378 21.84 -6.38 -11.46
N PHE A 379 22.82 -6.38 -10.54
CA PHE A 379 23.87 -7.37 -10.50
C PHE A 379 23.40 -8.80 -10.14
N ILE A 380 22.17 -8.93 -9.61
CA ILE A 380 21.53 -10.24 -9.34
C ILE A 380 20.50 -10.64 -10.40
N ASP A 381 20.42 -9.91 -11.50
CA ASP A 381 19.41 -10.03 -12.55
C ASP A 381 19.29 -11.46 -13.06
N SER A 382 20.39 -12.03 -13.53
CA SER A 382 20.45 -13.40 -14.06
C SER A 382 20.11 -14.49 -13.02
N TRP A 383 20.39 -14.22 -11.75
CA TRP A 383 20.02 -15.11 -10.64
C TRP A 383 18.52 -15.02 -10.36
N PHE A 384 17.98 -13.81 -10.41
CA PHE A 384 16.57 -13.53 -10.16
C PHE A 384 15.66 -14.14 -11.24
N GLU A 385 16.05 -14.08 -12.51
CA GLU A 385 15.33 -14.71 -13.64
C GLU A 385 15.23 -16.23 -13.48
N LYS A 386 16.29 -16.89 -13.02
CA LYS A 386 16.28 -18.35 -12.78
C LYS A 386 15.23 -18.79 -11.76
N PHE A 387 14.76 -17.89 -10.92
CA PHE A 387 13.75 -18.15 -9.89
C PHE A 387 12.36 -17.57 -10.23
N GLY A 388 12.11 -17.25 -11.51
CA GLY A 388 10.79 -16.82 -12.00
C GLY A 388 10.47 -15.34 -11.77
N GLY A 389 11.47 -14.51 -11.44
CA GLY A 389 11.36 -13.07 -11.53
C GLY A 389 11.51 -12.62 -12.98
N THR A 390 10.76 -11.62 -13.44
CA THR A 390 10.97 -11.02 -14.75
C THR A 390 11.82 -9.77 -14.59
N THR A 391 13.02 -9.79 -15.15
CA THR A 391 13.90 -8.63 -15.22
C THR A 391 13.71 -7.87 -16.53
N ALA A 392 12.95 -8.45 -17.44
CA ALA A 392 12.59 -7.85 -18.72
C ALA A 392 11.71 -6.58 -18.58
N GLY A 393 12.03 -5.72 -17.61
CA GLY A 393 11.28 -4.58 -17.10
C GLY A 393 10.35 -3.93 -18.10
N TYR A 394 9.11 -3.74 -17.70
CA TYR A 394 8.22 -2.83 -18.41
C TYR A 394 8.77 -1.41 -18.34
N ALA A 395 8.58 -0.66 -19.43
CA ALA A 395 8.72 0.78 -19.39
C ALA A 395 7.56 1.37 -18.56
N LYS A 396 7.81 2.51 -17.93
CA LYS A 396 6.81 3.19 -17.10
C LYS A 396 6.57 4.62 -17.56
N GLN A 397 5.36 5.09 -17.36
CA GLN A 397 4.98 6.47 -17.58
C GLN A 397 5.30 7.31 -16.34
N GLU A 398 5.88 8.49 -16.53
CA GLU A 398 6.17 9.42 -15.42
C GLU A 398 4.97 10.32 -15.12
N ASP A 399 4.24 10.76 -16.15
CA ASP A 399 3.10 11.66 -16.03
C ASP A 399 1.81 10.91 -15.65
N ARG A 400 0.97 11.56 -14.83
CA ARG A 400 -0.34 11.07 -14.43
C ARG A 400 -1.42 11.70 -15.30
N ASN A 401 -1.66 11.10 -16.45
CA ASN A 401 -2.63 11.60 -17.40
C ASN A 401 -4.04 11.09 -17.06
N VAL A 402 -4.97 12.03 -16.90
CA VAL A 402 -6.40 11.73 -16.79
C VAL A 402 -6.89 11.33 -18.17
N LEU A 403 -7.50 10.17 -18.29
CA LEU A 403 -8.08 9.72 -19.55
C LEU A 403 -9.51 10.29 -19.70
N ILE A 404 -9.76 10.99 -20.81
CA ILE A 404 -11.05 11.63 -21.07
C ILE A 404 -11.90 10.68 -21.88
N GLU A 405 -12.99 10.23 -21.28
CA GLU A 405 -13.97 9.36 -21.88
C GLU A 405 -15.09 10.22 -22.53
N LYS A 406 -15.61 9.77 -23.68
CA LYS A 406 -16.53 10.56 -24.52
C LYS A 406 -17.88 10.91 -23.87
N ASN A 407 -18.35 10.11 -22.91
CA ASN A 407 -19.62 10.33 -22.20
C ASN A 407 -19.48 11.20 -20.94
N GLY A 408 -18.29 11.78 -20.69
CA GLY A 408 -18.05 12.76 -19.64
C GLY A 408 -17.25 12.27 -18.43
N TYR A 409 -16.89 10.98 -18.36
CA TYR A 409 -15.97 10.52 -17.35
C TYR A 409 -14.55 11.01 -17.63
N ARG A 410 -13.91 11.46 -16.58
CA ARG A 410 -12.48 11.79 -16.52
C ARG A 410 -11.82 10.75 -15.64
N ILE A 411 -11.29 9.72 -16.28
CA ILE A 411 -10.84 8.51 -15.61
C ILE A 411 -9.45 8.71 -15.03
N ALA A 412 -9.30 8.40 -13.73
CA ALA A 412 -8.03 8.13 -13.09
C ALA A 412 -7.70 6.64 -13.32
N PRO A 413 -6.82 6.30 -14.27
CA PRO A 413 -6.42 4.91 -14.47
C PRO A 413 -5.53 4.47 -13.32
N SER A 414 -5.77 3.26 -12.81
CA SER A 414 -4.95 2.66 -11.76
C SER A 414 -4.82 1.17 -11.99
N ILE A 415 -3.58 0.72 -12.17
CA ILE A 415 -3.30 -0.68 -12.47
C ILE A 415 -2.77 -1.36 -11.21
N CYS A 416 -3.60 -2.26 -10.62
CA CYS A 416 -3.22 -3.15 -9.54
C CYS A 416 -2.58 -2.40 -8.35
N TYR A 417 -1.30 -2.62 -8.12
CA TYR A 417 -0.47 -2.08 -7.04
C TYR A 417 -0.51 -0.55 -6.90
N GLU A 418 -0.76 0.19 -7.99
CA GLU A 418 -0.85 1.65 -7.98
C GLU A 418 -1.92 2.19 -7.03
N SER A 419 -3.02 1.46 -6.86
CA SER A 419 -4.14 1.85 -6.00
C SER A 419 -3.79 1.95 -4.51
N ILE A 420 -2.64 1.41 -4.10
CA ILE A 420 -2.17 1.48 -2.71
C ILE A 420 -1.64 2.88 -2.36
N TYR A 421 -1.14 3.62 -3.34
CA TYR A 421 -0.47 4.89 -3.16
C TYR A 421 -1.45 6.06 -3.15
N GLY A 422 -1.77 6.60 -1.96
CA GLY A 422 -2.74 7.70 -1.81
C GLY A 422 -2.32 8.97 -2.56
N GLU A 423 -1.05 9.40 -2.46
CA GLU A 423 -0.53 10.57 -3.17
C GLU A 423 -0.57 10.40 -4.70
N PHE A 424 -0.34 9.19 -5.18
CA PHE A 424 -0.45 8.86 -6.59
C PHE A 424 -1.90 9.01 -7.07
N MET A 425 -2.85 8.43 -6.35
CA MET A 425 -4.27 8.47 -6.71
C MET A 425 -4.86 9.89 -6.62
N ARG A 426 -4.49 10.66 -5.57
CA ARG A 426 -4.98 12.03 -5.44
C ARG A 426 -4.54 12.95 -6.59
N ASN A 427 -3.35 12.71 -7.17
CA ASN A 427 -2.86 13.53 -8.27
C ASN A 427 -3.80 13.50 -9.47
N TYR A 428 -4.39 12.37 -9.82
CA TYR A 428 -5.40 12.30 -10.86
C TYR A 428 -6.62 13.16 -10.55
N VAL A 429 -7.14 13.07 -9.30
CA VAL A 429 -8.30 13.86 -8.89
C VAL A 429 -7.95 15.35 -8.83
N GLN A 430 -6.74 15.71 -8.45
CA GLN A 430 -6.23 17.09 -8.51
C GLN A 430 -6.24 17.63 -9.94
N HIS A 431 -5.91 16.80 -10.94
CA HIS A 431 -5.94 17.12 -12.36
C HIS A 431 -7.33 16.94 -13.00
N GLY A 432 -8.35 16.73 -12.16
CA GLY A 432 -9.76 16.78 -12.58
C GLY A 432 -10.37 15.42 -12.90
N ALA A 433 -9.78 14.29 -12.54
CA ALA A 433 -10.43 13.01 -12.61
C ALA A 433 -11.68 12.99 -11.72
N ASN A 434 -12.78 12.43 -12.22
CA ASN A 434 -14.06 12.31 -11.51
C ASN A 434 -14.49 10.84 -11.29
N LEU A 435 -13.71 9.89 -11.82
CA LEU A 435 -13.91 8.46 -11.65
C LEU A 435 -12.54 7.79 -11.51
N VAL A 436 -12.38 6.97 -10.48
CA VAL A 436 -11.21 6.11 -10.34
C VAL A 436 -11.53 4.73 -10.91
N CYS A 437 -10.77 4.28 -11.90
CA CYS A 437 -10.88 2.93 -12.45
C CYS A 437 -9.66 2.11 -12.03
N ILE A 438 -9.87 1.16 -11.12
CA ILE A 438 -8.84 0.21 -10.70
C ILE A 438 -9.03 -1.09 -11.49
N ILE A 439 -8.03 -1.45 -12.27
CA ILE A 439 -7.97 -2.74 -12.97
C ILE A 439 -6.86 -3.59 -12.38
N THR A 440 -7.14 -4.87 -12.13
CA THR A 440 -6.19 -5.72 -11.39
C THR A 440 -6.33 -7.20 -11.75
N ASN A 441 -5.31 -7.98 -11.38
CA ASN A 441 -5.34 -9.44 -11.42
C ASN A 441 -4.86 -10.01 -10.07
N ASP A 442 -5.76 -10.08 -9.09
CA ASP A 442 -5.45 -10.62 -7.76
C ASP A 442 -5.32 -12.16 -7.76
N GLY A 443 -5.53 -12.80 -8.89
CA GLY A 443 -5.39 -14.25 -9.06
C GLY A 443 -3.98 -14.77 -8.77
N TRP A 444 -2.95 -13.91 -8.95
CA TRP A 444 -1.57 -14.21 -8.59
C TRP A 444 -1.38 -14.60 -7.11
N TRP A 445 -2.28 -14.15 -6.23
CA TRP A 445 -2.20 -14.43 -4.80
C TRP A 445 -3.08 -15.60 -4.38
N LYS A 446 -3.78 -16.25 -5.31
CA LYS A 446 -4.74 -17.32 -5.06
C LYS A 446 -5.83 -16.87 -4.08
N LYS A 447 -6.62 -17.81 -3.55
CA LYS A 447 -7.67 -17.51 -2.55
C LYS A 447 -7.06 -17.28 -1.16
N THR A 448 -6.36 -16.16 -0.97
CA THR A 448 -5.68 -15.78 0.28
C THR A 448 -6.20 -14.43 0.80
N PRO A 449 -5.77 -13.95 1.97
CA PRO A 449 -6.13 -12.60 2.43
C PRO A 449 -5.71 -11.45 1.50
N GLY A 450 -4.70 -11.64 0.64
CA GLY A 450 -4.11 -10.60 -0.20
C GLY A 450 -5.14 -9.87 -1.07
N HIS A 451 -5.99 -10.60 -1.81
CA HIS A 451 -7.02 -9.99 -2.66
C HIS A 451 -8.07 -9.19 -1.86
N LYS A 452 -8.38 -9.62 -0.63
CA LYS A 452 -9.30 -8.90 0.25
C LYS A 452 -8.66 -7.64 0.81
N GLN A 453 -7.38 -7.71 1.21
CA GLN A 453 -6.62 -6.54 1.67
C GLN A 453 -6.57 -5.48 0.56
N HIS A 454 -6.21 -5.89 -0.65
CA HIS A 454 -6.11 -5.01 -1.81
C HIS A 454 -7.43 -4.30 -2.14
N MET A 455 -8.54 -5.05 -2.19
CA MET A 455 -9.87 -4.47 -2.40
C MET A 455 -10.22 -3.45 -1.31
N ASN A 456 -9.96 -3.79 -0.04
CA ASN A 456 -10.27 -2.88 1.06
C ASN A 456 -9.43 -1.58 1.00
N TYR A 457 -8.17 -1.61 0.55
CA TYR A 457 -7.37 -0.40 0.39
C TYR A 457 -7.97 0.58 -0.63
N ALA A 458 -8.66 0.09 -1.66
CA ALA A 458 -9.39 0.94 -2.60
C ALA A 458 -10.49 1.78 -1.93
N ARG A 459 -11.08 1.30 -0.82
CA ARG A 459 -12.07 2.04 -0.03
C ARG A 459 -11.47 3.32 0.57
N LEU A 460 -10.20 3.26 0.99
CA LEU A 460 -9.51 4.43 1.52
C LEU A 460 -9.26 5.49 0.43
N ARG A 461 -8.96 5.06 -0.79
CA ARG A 461 -8.82 5.97 -1.95
C ARG A 461 -10.11 6.73 -2.23
N ALA A 462 -11.25 6.04 -2.15
CA ALA A 462 -12.56 6.67 -2.29
C ALA A 462 -12.79 7.75 -1.22
N ILE A 463 -12.49 7.46 0.05
CA ILE A 463 -12.64 8.41 1.18
C ILE A 463 -11.70 9.62 1.02
N GLU A 464 -10.42 9.38 0.77
CA GLU A 464 -9.40 10.42 0.63
C GLU A 464 -9.74 11.44 -0.46
N THR A 465 -10.33 10.97 -1.55
CA THR A 465 -10.58 11.79 -2.74
C THR A 465 -12.05 12.16 -2.92
N ARG A 466 -12.97 11.58 -2.16
CA ARG A 466 -14.44 11.69 -2.34
C ARG A 466 -14.86 11.38 -3.78
N THR A 467 -14.21 10.38 -4.38
CA THR A 467 -14.45 9.98 -5.77
C THR A 467 -14.92 8.54 -5.81
N TRP A 468 -15.87 8.25 -6.72
CA TRP A 468 -16.30 6.88 -7.00
C TRP A 468 -15.14 6.03 -7.51
N VAL A 469 -15.08 4.79 -7.06
CA VAL A 469 -14.12 3.79 -7.52
C VAL A 469 -14.86 2.66 -8.23
N VAL A 470 -14.44 2.36 -9.44
CA VAL A 470 -14.85 1.22 -10.25
C VAL A 470 -13.69 0.24 -10.24
N ARG A 471 -13.89 -0.95 -9.69
CA ARG A 471 -12.83 -1.95 -9.56
C ARG A 471 -13.15 -3.20 -10.36
N SER A 472 -12.36 -3.46 -11.41
CA SER A 472 -12.43 -4.68 -12.22
C SER A 472 -11.23 -5.57 -11.93
N ALA A 473 -11.49 -6.78 -11.46
CA ALA A 473 -10.47 -7.80 -11.17
C ALA A 473 -10.64 -8.97 -12.14
N ASN A 474 -9.55 -9.46 -12.73
CA ASN A 474 -9.61 -10.67 -13.53
C ASN A 474 -10.06 -11.86 -12.69
N THR A 475 -9.34 -12.16 -11.62
CA THR A 475 -9.71 -13.05 -10.52
C THR A 475 -9.47 -12.28 -9.24
N GLY A 476 -10.51 -12.10 -8.42
CA GLY A 476 -10.43 -11.23 -7.25
C GLY A 476 -11.81 -10.80 -6.78
N ILE A 477 -11.95 -9.54 -6.40
CA ILE A 477 -13.22 -8.94 -6.00
C ILE A 477 -13.48 -7.71 -6.88
N SER A 478 -14.32 -7.86 -7.89
CA SER A 478 -14.82 -6.72 -8.66
C SER A 478 -15.98 -6.07 -7.92
N CYS A 479 -16.03 -4.76 -7.87
CA CYS A 479 -17.07 -4.01 -7.14
C CYS A 479 -17.09 -2.54 -7.53
N PHE A 480 -18.15 -1.85 -7.14
CA PHE A 480 -18.17 -0.40 -7.05
C PHE A 480 -17.92 0.04 -5.61
N ILE A 481 -17.29 1.19 -5.42
CA ILE A 481 -17.06 1.77 -4.10
C ILE A 481 -17.49 3.24 -4.15
N ASP A 482 -18.41 3.62 -3.27
CA ASP A 482 -18.88 4.99 -3.18
C ASP A 482 -17.84 5.94 -2.53
N PRO A 483 -18.02 7.26 -2.59
CA PRO A 483 -17.10 8.24 -1.99
C PRO A 483 -16.90 8.13 -0.47
N TYR A 484 -17.70 7.31 0.21
CA TYR A 484 -17.58 7.03 1.65
C TYR A 484 -16.90 5.70 1.95
N GLY A 485 -16.46 4.98 0.91
CA GLY A 485 -15.80 3.69 1.04
C GLY A 485 -16.76 2.51 1.22
N ASN A 486 -18.07 2.67 0.95
CA ASN A 486 -19.01 1.57 0.96
C ASN A 486 -18.87 0.74 -0.32
N VAL A 487 -18.77 -0.58 -0.14
CA VAL A 487 -18.65 -1.53 -1.25
C VAL A 487 -20.03 -1.93 -1.74
N ILE A 488 -20.24 -1.84 -3.05
CA ILE A 488 -21.52 -2.11 -3.73
C ILE A 488 -21.31 -3.23 -4.74
N ASN A 489 -22.19 -4.23 -4.73
CA ASN A 489 -22.20 -5.39 -5.63
C ASN A 489 -20.85 -6.15 -5.72
N PRO A 490 -20.18 -6.49 -4.60
CA PRO A 490 -18.91 -7.21 -4.64
C PRO A 490 -19.10 -8.60 -5.23
N GLN A 491 -18.25 -8.97 -6.19
CA GLN A 491 -18.27 -10.31 -6.78
C GLN A 491 -17.31 -11.24 -6.01
N PRO A 492 -17.75 -12.47 -5.73
CA PRO A 492 -16.88 -13.44 -5.04
C PRO A 492 -15.63 -13.78 -5.85
N TYR A 493 -14.56 -14.13 -5.15
CA TYR A 493 -13.36 -14.70 -5.74
C TYR A 493 -13.69 -15.99 -6.51
N ASN A 494 -13.05 -16.25 -7.64
CA ASN A 494 -13.30 -17.40 -8.54
C ASN A 494 -14.69 -17.43 -9.21
N THR A 495 -15.31 -16.28 -9.42
CA THR A 495 -16.60 -16.18 -10.12
C THR A 495 -16.43 -15.39 -11.40
N ALA A 496 -16.90 -15.91 -12.52
CA ALA A 496 -17.05 -15.14 -13.75
C ALA A 496 -18.37 -14.36 -13.69
N ALA A 497 -18.31 -13.04 -13.83
CA ALA A 497 -19.48 -12.18 -13.70
C ALA A 497 -19.30 -10.84 -14.43
N ALA A 498 -20.39 -10.23 -14.81
CA ALA A 498 -20.48 -8.79 -15.07
C ALA A 498 -21.47 -8.16 -14.07
N ILE A 499 -21.19 -6.94 -13.67
CA ILE A 499 -22.06 -6.14 -12.80
C ILE A 499 -22.24 -4.75 -13.36
N GLN A 500 -23.43 -4.21 -13.23
CA GLN A 500 -23.77 -2.86 -13.67
C GLN A 500 -24.20 -1.99 -12.50
N LEU A 501 -23.77 -0.74 -12.51
CA LEU A 501 -24.27 0.31 -11.61
C LEU A 501 -24.33 1.64 -12.36
N THR A 502 -25.34 2.42 -12.07
CA THR A 502 -25.41 3.81 -12.55
C THR A 502 -24.59 4.70 -11.63
N VAL A 503 -23.48 5.23 -12.16
CA VAL A 503 -22.53 6.05 -11.41
C VAL A 503 -22.68 7.52 -11.83
N PRO A 504 -22.75 8.49 -10.91
CA PRO A 504 -22.87 9.89 -11.28
C PRO A 504 -21.57 10.42 -11.88
N VAL A 505 -21.69 11.12 -13.02
CA VAL A 505 -20.60 11.91 -13.62
C VAL A 505 -20.54 13.26 -12.88
N ASN A 506 -19.95 13.26 -11.70
CA ASN A 506 -19.84 14.46 -10.88
C ASN A 506 -18.67 15.34 -11.31
N GLY A 507 -18.79 16.65 -11.07
CA GLY A 507 -17.62 17.51 -10.97
C GLY A 507 -16.71 17.03 -9.83
N THR A 508 -15.40 17.28 -9.95
CA THR A 508 -14.41 16.88 -8.93
C THR A 508 -14.68 17.58 -7.60
N ILE A 509 -14.93 16.80 -6.55
CA ILE A 509 -14.92 17.29 -5.18
C ILE A 509 -13.46 17.31 -4.73
N LYS A 510 -12.89 18.50 -4.60
CA LYS A 510 -11.50 18.63 -4.11
C LYS A 510 -11.49 18.60 -2.59
N THR A 511 -11.19 17.46 -2.01
CA THR A 511 -10.94 17.33 -0.56
C THR A 511 -9.70 18.13 -0.16
N PHE A 512 -9.51 18.36 1.14
CA PHE A 512 -8.27 18.98 1.64
C PHE A 512 -7.05 18.14 1.23
N TYR A 513 -7.14 16.81 1.38
CA TYR A 513 -6.07 15.90 0.98
C TYR A 513 -5.77 15.99 -0.52
N THR A 514 -6.79 16.06 -1.40
CA THR A 514 -6.55 16.22 -2.85
C THR A 514 -5.86 17.53 -3.20
N ARG A 515 -6.16 18.62 -2.48
CA ARG A 515 -5.54 19.93 -2.74
C ARG A 515 -4.09 20.01 -2.30
N TYR A 516 -3.82 19.56 -1.07
CA TYR A 516 -2.55 19.83 -0.39
C TYR A 516 -1.66 18.59 -0.25
N GLY A 517 -2.20 17.40 -0.47
CA GLY A 517 -1.51 16.14 -0.30
C GLY A 517 -1.27 15.76 1.14
N ASP A 518 -0.34 14.86 1.36
CA ASP A 518 0.06 14.38 2.67
C ASP A 518 0.98 15.38 3.37
N LEU A 519 0.39 16.49 3.86
CA LEU A 519 1.13 17.51 4.61
C LEU A 519 1.68 16.96 5.93
N LEU A 520 0.96 16.02 6.54
CA LEU A 520 1.33 15.48 7.83
C LEU A 520 2.63 14.67 7.74
N SER A 521 2.72 13.75 6.79
CA SER A 521 3.96 12.99 6.56
C SER A 521 5.12 13.87 6.10
N LYS A 522 4.87 14.89 5.29
CA LYS A 522 5.90 15.86 4.88
C LYS A 522 6.44 16.65 6.07
N LEU A 523 5.56 17.13 6.96
CA LEU A 523 5.94 17.82 8.20
C LEU A 523 6.77 16.90 9.11
N MET A 524 6.31 15.66 9.34
CA MET A 524 7.01 14.70 10.18
C MET A 524 8.36 14.29 9.59
N THR A 525 8.48 14.25 8.25
CA THR A 525 9.77 14.04 7.57
C THR A 525 10.72 15.21 7.83
N GLY A 526 10.25 16.45 7.73
CA GLY A 526 11.04 17.64 8.07
C GLY A 526 11.52 17.62 9.52
N ILE A 527 10.63 17.30 10.47
CA ILE A 527 10.98 17.14 11.89
C ILE A 527 12.02 16.03 12.07
N SER A 528 11.90 14.91 11.36
CA SER A 528 12.85 13.81 11.43
C SER A 528 14.24 14.21 10.97
N ILE A 529 14.35 14.96 9.88
CA ILE A 529 15.63 15.49 9.37
C ILE A 529 16.26 16.44 10.39
N LEU A 530 15.49 17.36 10.97
CA LEU A 530 15.97 18.28 11.99
C LEU A 530 16.44 17.57 13.25
N LEU A 531 15.71 16.55 13.73
CA LEU A 531 16.08 15.74 14.87
C LEU A 531 17.37 14.96 14.62
N LEU A 532 17.52 14.36 13.44
CA LEU A 532 18.76 13.65 13.07
C LEU A 532 19.95 14.61 13.02
N GLY A 533 19.80 15.75 12.37
CA GLY A 533 20.84 16.79 12.30
C GLY A 533 21.26 17.28 13.69
N TRP A 534 20.28 17.55 14.57
CA TRP A 534 20.53 17.97 15.95
C TRP A 534 21.27 16.92 16.77
N VAL A 535 20.84 15.65 16.72
CA VAL A 535 21.52 14.53 17.41
C VAL A 535 22.95 14.33 16.89
N MET A 536 23.16 14.46 15.57
CA MET A 536 24.50 14.40 14.98
C MET A 536 25.38 15.54 15.45
N GLY A 537 24.87 16.77 15.51
CA GLY A 537 25.57 17.94 16.04
C GLY A 537 25.99 17.75 17.51
N LEU A 538 25.08 17.23 18.36
CA LEU A 538 25.40 16.93 19.76
C LEU A 538 26.51 15.87 19.88
N LYS A 539 26.46 14.82 19.07
CA LYS A 539 27.52 13.80 19.06
C LYS A 539 28.87 14.38 18.61
N ALA A 540 28.87 15.19 17.57
CA ALA A 540 30.09 15.85 17.08
C ALA A 540 30.67 16.79 18.15
N ARG A 541 29.82 17.62 18.78
CA ARG A 541 30.21 18.49 19.91
C ARG A 541 30.83 17.69 21.06
N ASN A 542 30.17 16.62 21.50
CA ASN A 542 30.70 15.80 22.60
C ASN A 542 32.02 15.10 22.24
N LYS A 543 32.18 14.66 20.97
CA LYS A 543 33.44 14.09 20.50
C LYS A 543 34.56 15.15 20.48
N PHE A 544 34.26 16.36 20.06
CA PHE A 544 35.21 17.49 20.04
C PHE A 544 35.65 17.88 21.45
N PHE A 545 34.73 18.01 22.43
CA PHE A 545 35.04 18.32 23.82
C PHE A 545 35.87 17.23 24.47
N LYS A 546 35.55 15.94 24.30
CA LYS A 546 36.37 14.82 24.81
C LYS A 546 37.79 14.80 24.23
N LYS A 547 37.96 15.23 22.96
CA LYS A 547 39.26 15.32 22.31
C LYS A 547 40.10 16.51 22.85
N LYS A 548 39.44 17.64 23.16
CA LYS A 548 40.09 18.88 23.60
C LYS A 548 40.39 18.91 25.10
N PHE A 549 39.60 18.17 25.91
CA PHE A 549 39.71 18.12 27.37
C PHE A 549 39.66 16.66 27.86
N PRO A 550 40.73 15.87 27.63
CA PRO A 550 40.76 14.44 28.00
C PRO A 550 40.71 14.17 29.52
N ALA A 551 41.01 15.17 30.36
CA ALA A 551 41.06 15.04 31.83
C ALA A 551 39.73 15.31 32.56
N LEU A 552 38.68 15.73 31.86
CA LEU A 552 37.35 15.95 32.44
C LEU A 552 36.42 14.73 32.17
N GLU A 553 36.73 13.58 32.80
CA GLU A 553 35.74 12.53 33.00
C GLU A 553 34.73 12.99 34.06
N ILE A 554 33.67 13.63 33.65
CA ILE A 554 32.46 13.79 34.49
C ILE A 554 31.84 12.40 34.58
N LYS A 555 31.97 11.77 35.76
CA LYS A 555 31.20 10.58 36.13
C LYS A 555 29.71 10.95 36.08
N GLU A 556 29.01 10.48 35.04
CA GLU A 556 27.55 10.43 35.00
C GLU A 556 27.02 9.13 35.62
#